data_54c6bfed82210699b76d95e102c067d3
#
_entry.id   54c6bfed82210699b76d95e102c067d3
#
_cell.length_a   1.000
_cell.length_b   1.000
_cell.length_c   1.000
_cell.angle_alpha   90.00
_cell.angle_beta   90.00
_cell.angle_gamma   90.00
#
_symmetry.space_group_name_H-M   'P 1'
#
loop_
_entity.id
_entity.type
_entity.pdbx_description
1 polymer ?
#
loop_
_entity_poly.entity_id
_entity_poly.type
_entity_poly.pdbx_seq_one_letter_code
_entity_poly.pdbx_strand_id
1 'polypeptide(L)'
;MKVIHVISGGDTGGARTHVYSVLKYLNQIIDVQLVCFRAGDFADGAAALGIPTMVLGKGFLANLRALRRIIRDGEYDLVHCHGALANVTGALLRRHLHVPVISTVHSDYRLDYLGRPFARAVYGTLNTWALHQLDYRVCVSDPIRQRLIDRGFEPNRLFSIYNGLDFSHVVPKTDRAAYFAQFGYTVHEGDVIAGIAARLDPVKDIPTLLRAVALAKKACPQLRLAIAGDGKERKKLEALTKELNLEDSVFFLGWVNDLDSFYGALDI
;
A
#
# COMPACT_ATOMS: atom_id res chain seq x y z
N MET A 1 -13.15 -4.79 -23.49
CA MET A 1 -13.47 -4.97 -22.05
C MET A 1 -13.30 -3.63 -21.36
N LYS A 2 -14.28 -3.23 -20.58
CA LYS A 2 -14.31 -1.94 -19.90
C LYS A 2 -14.43 -2.15 -18.39
N VAL A 3 -13.47 -1.68 -17.61
CA VAL A 3 -13.38 -1.93 -16.16
C VAL A 3 -13.45 -0.63 -15.39
N ILE A 4 -14.31 -0.59 -14.37
CA ILE A 4 -14.36 0.53 -13.43
C ILE A 4 -13.67 0.15 -12.12
N HIS A 5 -12.65 0.91 -11.75
CA HIS A 5 -11.93 0.77 -10.48
C HIS A 5 -12.45 1.79 -9.48
N VAL A 6 -12.72 1.36 -8.26
CA VAL A 6 -13.31 2.19 -7.20
C VAL A 6 -12.39 2.20 -5.98
N ILE A 7 -12.06 3.39 -5.48
CA ILE A 7 -11.18 3.57 -4.33
C ILE A 7 -11.63 4.75 -3.47
N SER A 8 -11.16 4.80 -2.22
CA SER A 8 -11.51 5.92 -1.31
C SER A 8 -10.95 7.26 -1.79
N GLY A 9 -9.76 7.29 -2.37
CA GLY A 9 -9.03 8.48 -2.78
C GLY A 9 -8.17 9.11 -1.66
N GLY A 10 -8.12 8.47 -0.49
CA GLY A 10 -7.22 8.86 0.61
C GLY A 10 -6.13 7.83 0.88
N ASP A 11 -5.95 6.89 -0.02
CA ASP A 11 -5.01 5.78 0.13
C ASP A 11 -3.57 6.24 -0.13
N THR A 12 -2.64 5.72 0.67
CA THR A 12 -1.20 6.04 0.62
C THR A 12 -0.36 4.77 0.60
N GLY A 13 0.94 4.91 0.34
CA GLY A 13 1.89 3.79 0.37
C GLY A 13 1.61 2.73 -0.70
N GLY A 14 1.83 1.46 -0.38
CA GLY A 14 1.79 0.35 -1.34
C GLY A 14 0.49 0.18 -2.11
N ALA A 15 -0.67 0.43 -1.50
CA ALA A 15 -1.96 0.37 -2.19
C ALA A 15 -2.07 1.42 -3.30
N ARG A 16 -1.60 2.66 -3.03
CA ARG A 16 -1.54 3.74 -4.02
C ARG A 16 -0.64 3.35 -5.20
N THR A 17 0.58 2.93 -4.90
CA THR A 17 1.56 2.52 -5.92
C THR A 17 1.02 1.38 -6.79
N HIS A 18 0.43 0.36 -6.15
CA HIS A 18 -0.17 -0.76 -6.88
C HIS A 18 -1.28 -0.31 -7.83
N VAL A 19 -2.26 0.49 -7.34
CA VAL A 19 -3.37 0.94 -8.18
C VAL A 19 -2.86 1.78 -9.35
N TYR A 20 -1.90 2.67 -9.14
CA TYR A 20 -1.32 3.46 -10.21
C TYR A 20 -0.62 2.58 -11.26
N SER A 21 0.22 1.64 -10.82
CA SER A 21 0.93 0.73 -11.72
C SER A 21 -0.05 -0.10 -12.53
N VAL A 22 -1.01 -0.74 -11.87
CA VAL A 22 -2.01 -1.58 -12.54
C VAL A 22 -2.80 -0.76 -13.58
N LEU A 23 -3.32 0.39 -13.20
CA LEU A 23 -4.16 1.19 -14.10
C LEU A 23 -3.35 1.81 -15.24
N LYS A 24 -2.13 2.26 -15.00
CA LYS A 24 -1.23 2.79 -16.04
C LYS A 24 -1.02 1.78 -17.17
N TYR A 25 -0.80 0.50 -16.82
CA TYR A 25 -0.56 -0.54 -17.83
C TYR A 25 -1.87 -1.10 -18.40
N LEU A 26 -2.91 -1.30 -17.59
CA LEU A 26 -4.21 -1.76 -18.08
C LEU A 26 -4.85 -0.78 -19.07
N ASN A 27 -4.71 0.53 -18.84
CA ASN A 27 -5.26 1.56 -19.74
C ASN A 27 -4.66 1.54 -21.16
N GLN A 28 -3.57 0.79 -21.37
CA GLN A 28 -2.98 0.56 -22.69
C GLN A 28 -3.61 -0.62 -23.45
N ILE A 29 -4.37 -1.47 -22.75
CA ILE A 29 -4.85 -2.76 -23.27
C ILE A 29 -6.38 -2.82 -23.26
N ILE A 30 -7.00 -2.20 -22.26
CA ILE A 30 -8.46 -2.19 -22.06
C ILE A 30 -8.92 -0.81 -21.62
N ASP A 31 -10.22 -0.55 -21.73
CA ASP A 31 -10.80 0.69 -21.22
C ASP A 31 -10.90 0.64 -19.71
N VAL A 32 -10.22 1.55 -19.02
CA VAL A 32 -10.29 1.69 -17.56
C VAL A 32 -10.87 3.04 -17.15
N GLN A 33 -11.63 3.04 -16.07
CA GLN A 33 -12.10 4.24 -15.39
C GLN A 33 -11.79 4.12 -13.91
N LEU A 34 -11.10 5.11 -13.34
CA LEU A 34 -10.92 5.22 -11.90
C LEU A 34 -11.98 6.14 -11.31
N VAL A 35 -12.61 5.69 -10.21
CA VAL A 35 -13.54 6.50 -9.41
C VAL A 35 -13.02 6.64 -8.00
N CYS A 36 -12.77 7.87 -7.58
CA CYS A 36 -12.38 8.24 -6.22
C CYS A 36 -13.58 8.83 -5.47
N PHE A 37 -13.78 8.44 -4.19
CA PHE A 37 -14.81 9.05 -3.35
C PHE A 37 -14.39 10.39 -2.75
N ARG A 38 -13.11 10.72 -2.81
CA ARG A 38 -12.53 12.00 -2.32
C ARG A 38 -11.60 12.60 -3.35
N ALA A 39 -11.62 13.92 -3.44
CA ALA A 39 -10.58 14.68 -4.11
C ALA A 39 -9.27 14.67 -3.29
N GLY A 40 -8.16 14.96 -3.94
CA GLY A 40 -6.84 15.10 -3.33
C GLY A 40 -5.74 14.39 -4.10
N ASP A 41 -4.56 14.33 -3.52
CA ASP A 41 -3.30 13.88 -4.14
C ASP A 41 -3.39 12.51 -4.83
N PHE A 42 -4.29 11.63 -4.38
CA PHE A 42 -4.48 10.34 -5.04
C PHE A 42 -5.17 10.50 -6.41
N ALA A 43 -6.26 11.25 -6.47
CA ALA A 43 -7.00 11.45 -7.72
C ALA A 43 -6.17 12.29 -8.71
N ASP A 44 -5.50 13.33 -8.21
CA ASP A 44 -4.66 14.22 -9.01
C ASP A 44 -3.44 13.48 -9.57
N GLY A 45 -2.79 12.65 -8.76
CA GLY A 45 -1.67 11.82 -9.18
C GLY A 45 -2.07 10.76 -10.21
N ALA A 46 -3.25 10.16 -10.09
CA ALA A 46 -3.76 9.22 -11.09
C ALA A 46 -4.04 9.94 -12.44
N ALA A 47 -4.67 11.10 -12.39
CA ALA A 47 -4.93 11.92 -13.58
C ALA A 47 -3.63 12.37 -14.27
N ALA A 48 -2.61 12.76 -13.51
CA ALA A 48 -1.28 13.13 -14.02
C ALA A 48 -0.57 11.96 -14.73
N LEU A 49 -0.91 10.72 -14.39
CA LEU A 49 -0.43 9.50 -15.07
C LEU A 49 -1.26 9.13 -16.32
N GLY A 50 -2.20 9.98 -16.72
CA GLY A 50 -3.09 9.72 -17.87
C GLY A 50 -4.19 8.69 -17.59
N ILE A 51 -4.45 8.35 -16.32
CA ILE A 51 -5.53 7.43 -15.94
C ILE A 51 -6.84 8.19 -15.93
N PRO A 52 -7.88 7.75 -16.71
CA PRO A 52 -9.21 8.35 -16.68
C PRO A 52 -9.78 8.32 -15.25
N THR A 53 -9.86 9.49 -14.61
CA THR A 53 -10.19 9.61 -13.19
C THR A 53 -11.42 10.48 -12.98
N MET A 54 -12.34 10.02 -12.13
CA MET A 54 -13.56 10.74 -11.73
C MET A 54 -13.61 10.83 -10.19
N VAL A 55 -13.97 12.00 -9.68
CA VAL A 55 -14.15 12.23 -8.24
C VAL A 55 -15.61 12.47 -7.93
N LEU A 56 -16.20 11.75 -7.00
CA LEU A 56 -17.61 11.87 -6.61
C LEU A 56 -17.86 12.91 -5.50
N GLY A 57 -17.12 12.85 -4.40
CA GLY A 57 -17.02 13.91 -3.38
C GLY A 57 -18.26 14.32 -2.57
N LYS A 58 -19.40 13.60 -2.66
CA LYS A 58 -20.72 14.07 -2.17
C LYS A 58 -21.27 13.34 -0.91
N GLY A 59 -20.45 12.62 -0.18
CA GLY A 59 -20.92 11.79 0.93
C GLY A 59 -21.43 10.41 0.50
N PHE A 60 -21.55 9.49 1.46
CA PHE A 60 -21.69 8.05 1.18
C PHE A 60 -22.90 7.70 0.32
N LEU A 61 -24.11 8.11 0.71
CA LEU A 61 -25.36 7.75 -0.01
C LEU A 61 -25.43 8.38 -1.41
N ALA A 62 -24.96 9.62 -1.55
CA ALA A 62 -24.90 10.28 -2.85
C ALA A 62 -23.88 9.61 -3.78
N ASN A 63 -22.70 9.25 -3.26
CA ASN A 63 -21.68 8.51 -3.99
C ASN A 63 -22.18 7.12 -4.42
N LEU A 64 -22.90 6.41 -3.53
CA LEU A 64 -23.49 5.11 -3.86
C LEU A 64 -24.45 5.19 -5.05
N ARG A 65 -25.36 6.19 -5.02
CA ARG A 65 -26.32 6.42 -6.12
C ARG A 65 -25.62 6.84 -7.42
N ALA A 66 -24.63 7.72 -7.31
CA ALA A 66 -23.85 8.18 -8.46
C ALA A 66 -23.06 7.03 -9.09
N LEU A 67 -22.36 6.23 -8.28
CA LEU A 67 -21.60 5.07 -8.74
C LEU A 67 -22.50 4.04 -9.44
N ARG A 68 -23.68 3.73 -8.85
CA ARG A 68 -24.66 2.84 -9.49
C ARG A 68 -25.07 3.33 -10.88
N ARG A 69 -25.33 4.66 -11.02
CA ARG A 69 -25.68 5.27 -12.31
C ARG A 69 -24.52 5.16 -13.31
N ILE A 70 -23.29 5.52 -12.87
CA ILE A 70 -22.10 5.45 -13.72
C ILE A 70 -21.88 4.02 -14.24
N ILE A 71 -21.99 3.01 -13.37
CA ILE A 71 -21.78 1.62 -13.77
C ILE A 71 -22.85 1.18 -14.77
N ARG A 72 -24.11 1.50 -14.52
CA ARG A 72 -25.23 1.14 -15.39
C ARG A 72 -25.13 1.82 -16.78
N ASP A 73 -24.91 3.15 -16.76
CA ASP A 73 -24.94 3.97 -17.97
C ASP A 73 -23.64 3.86 -18.78
N GLY A 74 -22.56 3.41 -18.14
CA GLY A 74 -21.23 3.31 -18.74
C GLY A 74 -20.90 1.95 -19.37
N GLU A 75 -21.81 0.97 -19.30
CA GLU A 75 -21.64 -0.38 -19.90
C GLU A 75 -20.32 -1.05 -19.51
N TYR A 76 -20.00 -1.05 -18.21
CA TYR A 76 -18.80 -1.70 -17.69
C TYR A 76 -19.00 -3.22 -17.60
N ASP A 77 -17.94 -3.97 -17.90
CA ASP A 77 -17.89 -5.43 -17.81
C ASP A 77 -17.51 -5.94 -16.40
N LEU A 78 -16.85 -5.08 -15.60
CA LEU A 78 -16.33 -5.44 -14.29
C LEU A 78 -16.24 -4.22 -13.37
N VAL A 79 -16.56 -4.41 -12.09
CA VAL A 79 -16.30 -3.44 -11.00
C VAL A 79 -15.18 -3.97 -10.12
N HIS A 80 -14.09 -3.21 -9.98
CA HIS A 80 -12.95 -3.58 -9.18
C HIS A 80 -12.76 -2.62 -8.00
N CYS A 81 -12.96 -3.12 -6.79
CA CYS A 81 -12.88 -2.34 -5.56
C CYS A 81 -11.48 -2.40 -4.92
N HIS A 82 -11.03 -1.28 -4.37
CA HIS A 82 -9.78 -1.18 -3.61
C HIS A 82 -10.04 -0.54 -2.25
N GLY A 83 -9.76 -1.29 -1.18
CA GLY A 83 -9.92 -0.84 0.20
C GLY A 83 -11.34 -0.91 0.76
N ALA A 84 -11.46 -0.75 2.08
CA ALA A 84 -12.68 -1.06 2.85
C ALA A 84 -13.93 -0.28 2.39
N LEU A 85 -13.80 1.02 2.14
CA LEU A 85 -14.94 1.84 1.71
C LEU A 85 -15.47 1.43 0.33
N ALA A 86 -14.57 1.16 -0.61
CA ALA A 86 -14.93 0.68 -1.94
C ALA A 86 -15.58 -0.72 -1.86
N ASN A 87 -15.04 -1.62 -1.04
CA ASN A 87 -15.57 -2.96 -0.81
C ASN A 87 -17.01 -2.91 -0.27
N VAL A 88 -17.28 -2.08 0.75
CA VAL A 88 -18.62 -1.89 1.31
C VAL A 88 -19.57 -1.33 0.26
N THR A 89 -19.14 -0.34 -0.53
CA THR A 89 -19.93 0.25 -1.60
C THR A 89 -20.25 -0.79 -2.68
N GLY A 90 -19.24 -1.55 -3.13
CA GLY A 90 -19.40 -2.64 -4.09
C GLY A 90 -20.36 -3.72 -3.60
N ALA A 91 -20.22 -4.15 -2.36
CA ALA A 91 -21.08 -5.16 -1.73
C ALA A 91 -22.57 -4.71 -1.67
N LEU A 92 -22.83 -3.45 -1.34
CA LEU A 92 -24.18 -2.89 -1.34
C LEU A 92 -24.78 -2.81 -2.74
N LEU A 93 -23.98 -2.53 -3.76
CA LEU A 93 -24.42 -2.45 -5.14
C LEU A 93 -24.52 -3.81 -5.83
N ARG A 94 -23.77 -4.83 -5.36
CA ARG A 94 -23.61 -6.12 -6.03
C ARG A 94 -24.91 -6.76 -6.51
N ARG A 95 -25.97 -6.74 -5.68
CA ARG A 95 -27.28 -7.32 -6.03
C ARG A 95 -28.05 -6.52 -7.09
N HIS A 96 -27.63 -5.31 -7.39
CA HIS A 96 -28.24 -4.40 -8.35
C HIS A 96 -27.44 -4.23 -9.63
N LEU A 97 -26.34 -4.98 -9.75
CA LEU A 97 -25.44 -4.95 -10.89
C LEU A 97 -25.47 -6.31 -11.60
N HIS A 98 -25.44 -6.26 -12.94
CA HIS A 98 -25.37 -7.46 -13.81
C HIS A 98 -23.94 -7.86 -14.14
N VAL A 99 -22.96 -7.15 -13.60
CA VAL A 99 -21.53 -7.37 -13.82
C VAL A 99 -20.86 -7.84 -12.53
N PRO A 100 -19.81 -8.64 -12.59
CA PRO A 100 -19.09 -9.07 -11.40
C PRO A 100 -18.44 -7.90 -10.66
N VAL A 101 -18.40 -8.02 -9.34
CA VAL A 101 -17.75 -7.06 -8.45
C VAL A 101 -16.64 -7.79 -7.70
N ILE A 102 -15.41 -7.33 -7.90
CA ILE A 102 -14.21 -7.93 -7.31
C ILE A 102 -13.47 -6.95 -6.40
N SER A 103 -12.53 -7.44 -5.60
CA SER A 103 -11.66 -6.61 -4.77
C SER A 103 -10.22 -7.09 -4.78
N THR A 104 -9.26 -6.16 -4.76
CA THR A 104 -7.87 -6.48 -4.39
C THR A 104 -7.67 -6.32 -2.88
N VAL A 105 -7.16 -7.38 -2.25
CA VAL A 105 -6.79 -7.42 -0.82
C VAL A 105 -5.29 -7.16 -0.72
N HIS A 106 -4.92 -5.93 -0.33
CA HIS A 106 -3.53 -5.45 -0.31
C HIS A 106 -2.77 -5.82 0.96
N SER A 107 -3.48 -6.16 2.04
CA SER A 107 -2.91 -6.44 3.35
C SER A 107 -3.82 -7.38 4.14
N ASP A 108 -3.36 -7.84 5.29
CA ASP A 108 -4.28 -8.42 6.26
C ASP A 108 -5.18 -7.32 6.85
N TYR A 109 -6.38 -7.18 6.30
CA TYR A 109 -7.33 -6.14 6.68
C TYR A 109 -7.66 -6.09 8.17
N ARG A 110 -7.41 -7.17 8.93
CA ARG A 110 -7.59 -7.18 10.40
C ARG A 110 -6.46 -6.44 11.11
N LEU A 111 -5.31 -6.28 10.47
CA LEU A 111 -4.16 -5.56 10.99
C LEU A 111 -4.18 -4.07 10.62
N ASP A 112 -4.98 -3.66 9.65
CA ASP A 112 -5.06 -2.25 9.20
C ASP A 112 -5.48 -1.27 10.31
N TYR A 113 -6.14 -1.80 11.36
CA TYR A 113 -6.64 -1.03 12.50
C TYR A 113 -5.93 -1.37 13.82
N LEU A 114 -4.66 -1.84 13.78
CA LEU A 114 -3.88 -2.08 14.99
C LEU A 114 -3.76 -0.81 15.84
N GLY A 115 -4.00 -0.95 17.14
CA GLY A 115 -4.01 0.16 18.07
C GLY A 115 -5.26 1.06 18.02
N ARG A 116 -6.30 0.68 17.24
CA ARG A 116 -7.60 1.38 17.13
C ARG A 116 -8.76 0.40 17.32
N PRO A 117 -9.06 -0.08 18.55
CA PRO A 117 -9.99 -1.17 18.79
C PRO A 117 -11.42 -0.89 18.29
N PHE A 118 -11.91 0.32 18.44
CA PHE A 118 -13.23 0.72 17.95
C PHE A 118 -13.28 0.70 16.40
N ALA A 119 -12.29 1.29 15.75
CA ALA A 119 -12.19 1.28 14.28
C ALA A 119 -12.06 -0.16 13.73
N ARG A 120 -11.32 -1.02 14.42
CA ARG A 120 -11.22 -2.45 14.09
C ARG A 120 -12.56 -3.17 14.22
N ALA A 121 -13.30 -2.92 15.29
CA ALA A 121 -14.62 -3.53 15.50
C ALA A 121 -15.64 -3.11 14.44
N VAL A 122 -15.67 -1.84 14.06
CA VAL A 122 -16.65 -1.32 13.10
C VAL A 122 -16.18 -1.54 11.66
N TYR A 123 -15.08 -0.91 11.26
CA TYR A 123 -14.62 -0.95 9.85
C TYR A 123 -14.05 -2.31 9.45
N GLY A 124 -13.37 -3.01 10.37
CA GLY A 124 -12.88 -4.36 10.12
C GLY A 124 -14.01 -5.35 9.88
N THR A 125 -15.08 -5.28 10.70
CA THR A 125 -16.26 -6.15 10.56
C THR A 125 -17.03 -5.83 9.28
N LEU A 126 -17.26 -4.55 8.98
CA LEU A 126 -17.94 -4.12 7.75
C LEU A 126 -17.13 -4.54 6.50
N ASN A 127 -15.82 -4.39 6.52
CA ASN A 127 -14.98 -4.82 5.41
C ASN A 127 -14.97 -6.35 5.26
N THR A 128 -14.93 -7.09 6.36
CA THR A 128 -15.04 -8.57 6.33
C THR A 128 -16.36 -8.99 5.70
N TRP A 129 -17.48 -8.42 6.18
CA TRP A 129 -18.79 -8.68 5.59
C TRP A 129 -18.81 -8.34 4.09
N ALA A 130 -18.32 -7.16 3.71
CA ALA A 130 -18.30 -6.73 2.33
C ALA A 130 -17.49 -7.69 1.43
N LEU A 131 -16.30 -8.08 1.87
CA LEU A 131 -15.47 -9.04 1.15
C LEU A 131 -16.19 -10.38 0.92
N HIS A 132 -17.01 -10.87 1.83
CA HIS A 132 -17.81 -12.07 1.63
C HIS A 132 -18.93 -11.91 0.58
N GLN A 133 -19.44 -10.70 0.37
CA GLN A 133 -20.50 -10.42 -0.61
C GLN A 133 -19.99 -10.28 -2.06
N LEU A 134 -18.70 -10.01 -2.24
CA LEU A 134 -18.12 -9.82 -3.58
C LEU A 134 -17.97 -11.15 -4.32
N ASP A 135 -17.88 -11.09 -5.66
CA ASP A 135 -17.77 -12.30 -6.49
C ASP A 135 -16.39 -12.95 -6.37
N TYR A 136 -15.33 -12.15 -6.51
CA TYR A 136 -13.95 -12.64 -6.43
C TYR A 136 -13.04 -11.69 -5.66
N ARG A 137 -11.90 -12.20 -5.19
CA ARG A 137 -10.86 -11.42 -4.49
C ARG A 137 -9.51 -11.75 -5.12
N VAL A 138 -8.77 -10.70 -5.43
CA VAL A 138 -7.38 -10.77 -5.83
C VAL A 138 -6.54 -10.54 -4.58
N CYS A 139 -5.70 -11.50 -4.23
CA CYS A 139 -4.76 -11.41 -3.11
C CYS A 139 -3.38 -11.06 -3.67
N VAL A 140 -2.70 -10.08 -3.09
CA VAL A 140 -1.37 -9.66 -3.59
C VAL A 140 -0.25 -10.62 -3.20
N SER A 141 -0.56 -11.74 -2.51
CA SER A 141 0.37 -12.82 -2.20
C SER A 141 -0.36 -14.09 -1.77
N ASP A 142 0.31 -15.25 -1.92
CA ASP A 142 -0.23 -16.54 -1.44
C ASP A 142 -0.47 -16.59 0.07
N PRO A 143 0.38 -16.01 0.94
CA PRO A 143 0.08 -15.93 2.37
C PRO A 143 -1.21 -15.18 2.68
N ILE A 144 -1.54 -14.10 1.95
CA ILE A 144 -2.81 -13.39 2.11
C ILE A 144 -3.97 -14.27 1.65
N ARG A 145 -3.83 -14.95 0.50
CA ARG A 145 -4.83 -15.89 0.00
C ARG A 145 -5.10 -16.98 1.01
N GLN A 146 -4.06 -17.63 1.56
CA GLN A 146 -4.21 -18.70 2.55
C GLN A 146 -4.92 -18.21 3.81
N ARG A 147 -4.57 -17.03 4.32
CA ARG A 147 -5.27 -16.41 5.47
C ARG A 147 -6.75 -16.18 5.23
N LEU A 148 -7.15 -15.84 4.00
CA LEU A 148 -8.57 -15.70 3.66
C LEU A 148 -9.25 -17.06 3.64
N ILE A 149 -8.61 -18.11 3.11
CA ILE A 149 -9.11 -19.51 3.17
C ILE A 149 -9.32 -19.92 4.63
N ASP A 150 -8.33 -19.72 5.49
CA ASP A 150 -8.39 -20.04 6.92
C ASP A 150 -9.51 -19.27 7.66
N ARG A 151 -9.98 -18.17 7.07
CA ARG A 151 -11.11 -17.35 7.56
C ARG A 151 -12.45 -17.69 6.93
N GLY A 152 -12.51 -18.78 6.17
CA GLY A 152 -13.76 -19.31 5.59
C GLY A 152 -14.15 -18.70 4.25
N PHE A 153 -13.23 -18.07 3.53
CA PHE A 153 -13.48 -17.65 2.15
C PHE A 153 -13.34 -18.85 1.18
N GLU A 154 -14.19 -18.90 0.18
CA GLU A 154 -14.18 -19.95 -0.83
C GLU A 154 -12.89 -19.90 -1.68
N PRO A 155 -12.07 -20.99 -1.72
CA PRO A 155 -10.76 -20.98 -2.42
C PRO A 155 -10.84 -20.73 -3.93
N ASN A 156 -11.95 -21.15 -4.58
CA ASN A 156 -12.20 -20.97 -6.01
C ASN A 156 -12.59 -19.52 -6.40
N ARG A 157 -12.82 -18.67 -5.41
CA ARG A 157 -13.09 -17.24 -5.58
C ARG A 157 -11.93 -16.34 -5.14
N LEU A 158 -10.75 -16.94 -4.89
CA LEU A 158 -9.54 -16.28 -4.45
C LEU A 158 -8.41 -16.52 -5.45
N PHE A 159 -7.85 -15.46 -5.98
CA PHE A 159 -6.73 -15.49 -6.91
C PHE A 159 -5.51 -14.80 -6.31
N SER A 160 -4.34 -15.42 -6.40
CA SER A 160 -3.08 -14.75 -6.06
C SER A 160 -2.52 -14.07 -7.31
N ILE A 161 -2.40 -12.75 -7.27
CA ILE A 161 -1.72 -11.96 -8.31
C ILE A 161 -0.76 -11.03 -7.58
N TYR A 162 0.53 -11.31 -7.69
CA TYR A 162 1.57 -10.53 -7.04
C TYR A 162 1.68 -9.13 -7.66
N ASN A 163 2.05 -8.15 -6.82
CA ASN A 163 2.32 -6.81 -7.33
C ASN A 163 3.51 -6.84 -8.28
N GLY A 164 3.33 -6.27 -9.46
CA GLY A 164 4.42 -6.04 -10.40
C GLY A 164 5.21 -4.78 -10.04
N LEU A 165 6.51 -4.80 -10.33
CA LEU A 165 7.39 -3.65 -10.25
C LEU A 165 8.06 -3.46 -11.61
N ASP A 166 8.14 -2.21 -12.06
CA ASP A 166 8.90 -1.85 -13.25
C ASP A 166 10.32 -1.45 -12.84
N PHE A 167 11.28 -2.31 -13.12
CA PHE A 167 12.70 -2.06 -12.82
C PHE A 167 13.44 -1.30 -13.93
N SER A 168 12.80 -1.01 -15.07
CA SER A 168 13.44 -0.36 -16.22
C SER A 168 13.88 1.08 -15.94
N HIS A 169 13.32 1.69 -14.89
CA HIS A 169 13.56 3.09 -14.53
C HIS A 169 14.26 3.27 -13.17
N VAL A 170 14.68 2.19 -12.51
CA VAL A 170 15.41 2.27 -11.24
C VAL A 170 16.85 2.66 -11.51
N VAL A 171 17.11 3.95 -11.62
CA VAL A 171 18.46 4.50 -11.80
C VAL A 171 18.74 5.44 -10.63
N PRO A 172 19.74 5.13 -9.78
CA PRO A 172 20.17 6.04 -8.72
C PRO A 172 20.63 7.37 -9.33
N LYS A 173 20.09 8.48 -8.81
CA LYS A 173 20.42 9.83 -9.30
C LYS A 173 21.64 10.44 -8.62
N THR A 174 22.06 9.84 -7.52
CA THR A 174 23.09 10.39 -6.63
C THR A 174 23.98 9.24 -6.16
N ASP A 175 25.27 9.51 -6.00
CA ASP A 175 26.16 8.54 -5.38
C ASP A 175 25.80 8.33 -3.88
N ARG A 176 26.21 7.20 -3.32
CA ARG A 176 25.86 6.72 -1.99
C ARG A 176 26.23 7.71 -0.88
N ALA A 177 27.44 8.25 -0.91
CA ALA A 177 27.92 9.14 0.15
C ALA A 177 27.16 10.48 0.10
N ALA A 178 26.99 11.04 -1.08
CA ALA A 178 26.21 12.25 -1.31
C ALA A 178 24.73 12.06 -0.96
N TYR A 179 24.16 10.85 -1.21
CA TYR A 179 22.79 10.55 -0.84
C TYR A 179 22.58 10.61 0.67
N PHE A 180 23.44 9.99 1.48
CA PHE A 180 23.27 10.01 2.94
C PHE A 180 23.68 11.34 3.57
N ALA A 181 24.63 12.07 2.98
CA ALA A 181 25.06 13.39 3.45
C ALA A 181 23.92 14.43 3.47
N GLN A 182 22.96 14.37 2.54
CA GLN A 182 21.80 15.27 2.54
C GLN A 182 20.89 15.11 3.77
N PHE A 183 20.97 13.96 4.46
CA PHE A 183 20.25 13.68 5.70
C PHE A 183 21.12 13.89 6.94
N GLY A 184 22.36 14.37 6.78
CA GLY A 184 23.30 14.60 7.87
C GLY A 184 24.05 13.33 8.36
N TYR A 185 24.05 12.26 7.56
CA TYR A 185 24.75 11.03 7.88
C TYR A 185 26.02 10.86 7.04
N THR A 186 27.10 10.45 7.69
CA THR A 186 28.36 10.10 7.04
C THR A 186 28.43 8.60 6.82
N VAL A 187 28.73 8.20 5.61
CA VAL A 187 29.00 6.81 5.22
C VAL A 187 30.50 6.64 5.04
N HIS A 188 31.08 5.63 5.64
CA HIS A 188 32.50 5.31 5.57
C HIS A 188 32.77 4.18 4.57
N GLU A 189 33.99 4.12 4.07
CA GLU A 189 34.43 2.99 3.26
C GLU A 189 34.34 1.68 4.06
N GLY A 190 33.75 0.65 3.47
CA GLY A 190 33.49 -0.63 4.14
C GLY A 190 32.20 -0.71 4.94
N ASP A 191 31.43 0.37 5.08
CA ASP A 191 30.09 0.28 5.67
C ASP A 191 29.17 -0.59 4.81
N VAL A 192 28.44 -1.48 5.45
CA VAL A 192 27.36 -2.30 4.86
C VAL A 192 26.04 -1.68 5.28
N ILE A 193 25.28 -1.16 4.32
CA ILE A 193 24.03 -0.45 4.60
C ILE A 193 22.82 -1.32 4.22
N ALA A 194 22.14 -1.83 5.25
CA ALA A 194 20.80 -2.38 5.10
C ALA A 194 19.76 -1.26 5.14
N GLY A 195 18.65 -1.42 4.41
CA GLY A 195 17.63 -0.38 4.40
C GLY A 195 16.20 -0.88 4.36
N ILE A 196 15.29 -0.04 4.86
CA ILE A 196 13.84 -0.27 4.75
C ILE A 196 13.13 1.04 4.43
N ALA A 197 12.24 0.99 3.42
CA ALA A 197 11.31 2.08 3.14
C ALA A 197 9.91 1.68 3.63
N ALA A 198 9.46 2.26 4.74
CA ALA A 198 8.19 1.88 5.33
C ALA A 198 7.60 2.99 6.21
N ARG A 199 6.26 3.03 6.28
CA ARG A 199 5.59 3.84 7.30
C ARG A 199 5.90 3.28 8.68
N LEU A 200 6.27 4.15 9.64
CA LEU A 200 6.63 3.75 11.00
C LEU A 200 5.38 3.47 11.85
N ASP A 201 4.71 2.38 11.53
CA ASP A 201 3.51 1.87 12.20
C ASP A 201 3.76 0.46 12.78
N PRO A 202 3.02 0.05 13.83
CA PRO A 202 3.20 -1.25 14.49
C PRO A 202 3.17 -2.45 13.55
N VAL A 203 2.40 -2.37 12.46
CA VAL A 203 2.29 -3.46 11.47
C VAL A 203 3.59 -3.75 10.72
N LYS A 204 4.55 -2.81 10.74
CA LYS A 204 5.86 -2.96 10.07
C LYS A 204 6.92 -3.60 10.93
N ASP A 205 6.65 -3.73 12.22
CA ASP A 205 7.50 -4.40 13.22
C ASP A 205 8.99 -3.99 13.17
N ILE A 206 9.24 -2.68 12.99
CA ILE A 206 10.61 -2.11 13.00
C ILE A 206 11.38 -2.42 14.30
N PRO A 207 10.74 -2.55 15.49
CA PRO A 207 11.45 -2.98 16.69
C PRO A 207 12.18 -4.32 16.55
N THR A 208 11.60 -5.30 15.86
CA THR A 208 12.25 -6.58 15.57
C THR A 208 13.47 -6.39 14.66
N LEU A 209 13.37 -5.52 13.64
CA LEU A 209 14.50 -5.18 12.77
C LEU A 209 15.65 -4.52 13.56
N LEU A 210 15.37 -3.57 14.45
CA LEU A 210 16.37 -2.92 15.28
C LEU A 210 17.12 -3.93 16.19
N ARG A 211 16.39 -4.86 16.81
CA ARG A 211 17.01 -5.93 17.62
C ARG A 211 17.84 -6.88 16.75
N ALA A 212 17.39 -7.20 15.54
CA ALA A 212 18.17 -8.03 14.61
C ALA A 212 19.47 -7.34 14.20
N VAL A 213 19.45 -6.03 13.92
CA VAL A 213 20.65 -5.24 13.63
C VAL A 213 21.60 -5.23 14.82
N ALA A 214 21.11 -5.05 16.06
CA ALA A 214 21.94 -5.10 17.26
C ALA A 214 22.66 -6.45 17.43
N LEU A 215 22.01 -7.54 17.05
CA LEU A 215 22.62 -8.88 17.05
C LEU A 215 23.64 -9.04 15.91
N ALA A 216 23.28 -8.64 14.70
CA ALA A 216 24.12 -8.78 13.51
C ALA A 216 25.41 -7.95 13.61
N LYS A 217 25.37 -6.78 14.24
CA LYS A 217 26.56 -5.93 14.49
C LYS A 217 27.66 -6.60 15.30
N LYS A 218 27.35 -7.62 16.08
CA LYS A 218 28.38 -8.40 16.82
C LYS A 218 29.32 -9.13 15.86
N ALA A 219 28.82 -9.57 14.71
CA ALA A 219 29.59 -10.23 13.65
C ALA A 219 30.01 -9.28 12.52
N CYS A 220 29.26 -8.20 12.32
CA CYS A 220 29.48 -7.20 11.27
C CYS A 220 29.44 -5.78 11.88
N PRO A 221 30.51 -5.30 12.54
CA PRO A 221 30.51 -3.99 13.21
C PRO A 221 30.23 -2.80 12.29
N GLN A 222 30.55 -2.93 10.98
CA GLN A 222 30.33 -1.95 9.93
C GLN A 222 28.88 -1.90 9.42
N LEU A 223 27.98 -2.77 9.93
CA LEU A 223 26.57 -2.76 9.54
C LEU A 223 25.90 -1.45 9.98
N ARG A 224 25.21 -0.81 9.04
CA ARG A 224 24.32 0.35 9.25
C ARG A 224 22.91 0.00 8.84
N LEU A 225 21.93 0.67 9.41
CA LEU A 225 20.52 0.55 9.01
C LEU A 225 19.98 1.91 8.61
N ALA A 226 19.49 2.03 7.39
CA ALA A 226 18.80 3.22 6.90
C ALA A 226 17.28 2.98 6.90
N ILE A 227 16.54 3.87 7.57
CA ILE A 227 15.08 3.79 7.68
C ILE A 227 14.46 4.99 6.98
N ALA A 228 13.91 4.77 5.78
CA ALA A 228 13.18 5.77 5.02
C ALA A 228 11.68 5.66 5.35
N GLY A 229 11.11 6.74 5.87
CA GLY A 229 9.71 6.85 6.25
C GLY A 229 9.50 7.57 7.57
N ASP A 230 8.23 7.84 7.85
CA ASP A 230 7.80 8.48 9.09
C ASP A 230 6.51 7.82 9.60
N GLY A 231 6.12 8.12 10.84
CA GLY A 231 4.91 7.60 11.45
C GLY A 231 4.89 7.72 12.97
N LYS A 232 3.78 7.30 13.56
CA LYS A 232 3.51 7.46 14.99
C LYS A 232 4.48 6.71 15.93
N GLU A 233 5.19 5.71 15.43
CA GLU A 233 6.17 4.93 16.20
C GLU A 233 7.57 5.59 16.22
N ARG A 234 7.82 6.66 15.43
CA ARG A 234 9.14 7.30 15.29
C ARG A 234 9.86 7.51 16.62
N LYS A 235 9.22 8.20 17.57
CA LYS A 235 9.82 8.51 18.87
C LYS A 235 10.17 7.26 19.68
N LYS A 236 9.35 6.21 19.61
CA LYS A 236 9.60 4.95 20.31
C LYS A 236 10.74 4.17 19.68
N LEU A 237 10.86 4.23 18.36
CA LEU A 237 11.94 3.58 17.62
C LEU A 237 13.28 4.25 17.90
N GLU A 238 13.31 5.59 17.96
CA GLU A 238 14.50 6.36 18.35
C GLU A 238 14.92 6.04 19.81
N ALA A 239 13.96 5.91 20.73
CA ALA A 239 14.25 5.50 22.11
C ALA A 239 14.82 4.07 22.17
N LEU A 240 14.24 3.12 21.41
CA LEU A 240 14.74 1.74 21.33
C LEU A 240 16.14 1.68 20.69
N THR A 241 16.42 2.53 19.70
CA THR A 241 17.75 2.64 19.09
C THR A 241 18.81 3.01 20.13
N LYS A 242 18.50 3.96 21.03
CA LYS A 242 19.38 4.33 22.16
C LYS A 242 19.54 3.20 23.16
N GLU A 243 18.46 2.54 23.56
CA GLU A 243 18.49 1.39 24.45
C GLU A 243 19.41 0.27 23.93
N LEU A 244 19.42 0.08 22.61
CA LEU A 244 20.24 -0.93 21.93
C LEU A 244 21.66 -0.45 21.60
N ASN A 245 22.05 0.78 21.94
CA ASN A 245 23.33 1.42 21.60
C ASN A 245 23.61 1.41 20.08
N LEU A 246 22.62 1.83 19.28
CA LEU A 246 22.68 1.83 17.82
C LEU A 246 22.63 3.26 17.21
N GLU A 247 22.78 4.33 18.02
CA GLU A 247 22.66 5.72 17.55
C GLU A 247 23.59 6.04 16.37
N ASP A 248 24.82 5.53 16.41
CA ASP A 248 25.81 5.73 15.34
C ASP A 248 25.62 4.80 14.14
N SER A 249 24.59 3.95 14.18
CA SER A 249 24.42 2.88 13.19
C SER A 249 23.03 2.86 12.53
N VAL A 250 22.09 3.62 13.06
CA VAL A 250 20.72 3.68 12.54
C VAL A 250 20.42 5.09 12.03
N PHE A 251 20.11 5.18 10.74
CA PHE A 251 19.85 6.42 10.05
C PHE A 251 18.34 6.56 9.83
N PHE A 252 17.70 7.47 10.53
CA PHE A 252 16.29 7.79 10.33
C PHE A 252 16.14 8.93 9.33
N LEU A 253 15.84 8.63 8.08
CA LEU A 253 15.82 9.59 6.98
C LEU A 253 14.53 10.43 6.91
N GLY A 254 13.48 10.05 7.64
CA GLY A 254 12.17 10.66 7.50
C GLY A 254 11.51 10.29 6.17
N TRP A 255 10.57 11.12 5.71
CA TRP A 255 9.89 10.90 4.44
C TRP A 255 10.86 11.09 3.26
N VAL A 256 10.99 10.05 2.44
CA VAL A 256 11.84 10.04 1.24
C VAL A 256 10.97 9.96 -0.01
N ASN A 257 11.16 10.90 -0.93
CA ASN A 257 10.45 10.91 -2.22
C ASN A 257 11.19 10.15 -3.32
N ASP A 258 12.53 10.21 -3.31
CA ASP A 258 13.39 9.51 -4.28
C ASP A 258 13.81 8.14 -3.72
N LEU A 259 12.92 7.16 -3.88
CA LEU A 259 13.18 5.79 -3.44
C LEU A 259 14.18 5.07 -4.34
N ASP A 260 14.31 5.47 -5.60
CA ASP A 260 15.26 4.85 -6.53
C ASP A 260 16.70 5.12 -6.05
N SER A 261 17.02 6.36 -5.72
CA SER A 261 18.31 6.71 -5.13
C SER A 261 18.51 6.08 -3.75
N PHE A 262 17.44 5.98 -2.93
CA PHE A 262 17.50 5.28 -1.65
C PHE A 262 17.91 3.83 -1.83
N TYR A 263 17.18 3.07 -2.64
CA TYR A 263 17.49 1.65 -2.87
C TYR A 263 18.85 1.45 -3.55
N GLY A 264 19.22 2.34 -4.47
CA GLY A 264 20.54 2.31 -5.11
C GLY A 264 21.71 2.59 -4.17
N ALA A 265 21.46 3.22 -3.03
CA ALA A 265 22.46 3.51 -2.00
C ALA A 265 22.62 2.39 -0.95
N LEU A 266 21.80 1.32 -1.00
CA LEU A 266 21.84 0.19 -0.07
C LEU A 266 22.69 -0.96 -0.61
N ASP A 267 23.13 -1.82 0.31
CA ASP A 267 23.68 -3.15 -0.01
C ASP A 267 22.64 -4.25 0.16
N ILE A 268 21.68 -4.04 1.09
CA ILE A 268 20.64 -5.02 1.44
C ILE A 268 19.30 -4.33 1.60
#